data_265a6e4f199fd176c2b01741f2d38b1b
#
_entry.id   265a6e4f199fd176c2b01741f2d38b1b
#
_cell.length_a   1.000
_cell.length_b   1.000
_cell.length_c   1.000
_cell.angle_alpha   90.00
_cell.angle_beta   90.00
_cell.angle_gamma   90.00
#
_symmetry.space_group_name_H-M   'P 1'
#
loop_
_entity.id
_entity.type
_entity.pdbx_description
1 polymer ?
#
loop_
_entity_poly.entity_id
_entity_poly.type
_entity_poly.pdbx_seq_one_letter_code
_entity_poly.pdbx_strand_id
1 'polypeptide(L)'
;MKKLLTAAALGLFCVSGMAQEANKEEGFVFTTVKANPVTSVKNQNRAGTCWCYSTLGFIESELLRMGKGEYDLSEMYIVHNTYLDRADKAVRTHGDVSFSQGG
;
A
#
# COMPACT_ATOMS: atom_id res chain seq x y z
N MET A 1 15.28 13.43 -57.29
CA MET A 1 15.93 13.87 -56.04
C MET A 1 14.99 13.89 -54.82
N LYS A 2 13.71 14.31 -54.94
CA LYS A 2 12.78 14.35 -53.80
C LYS A 2 12.39 12.96 -53.26
N LYS A 3 12.40 11.89 -54.03
CA LYS A 3 12.04 10.52 -53.61
C LYS A 3 13.18 9.80 -52.85
N LEU A 4 14.44 10.19 -53.01
CA LEU A 4 15.56 9.62 -52.27
C LEU A 4 15.66 10.16 -50.87
N LEU A 5 15.25 11.40 -50.63
CA LEU A 5 15.24 12.04 -49.32
C LEU A 5 14.20 11.46 -48.39
N THR A 6 13.05 11.02 -48.90
CA THR A 6 11.99 10.38 -48.10
C THR A 6 12.35 8.96 -47.66
N ALA A 7 13.09 8.22 -48.49
CA ALA A 7 13.58 6.89 -48.12
C ALA A 7 14.66 6.93 -47.02
N ALA A 8 15.54 7.94 -47.01
CA ALA A 8 16.54 8.14 -46.00
C ALA A 8 15.92 8.55 -44.63
N ALA A 9 14.83 9.33 -44.67
CA ALA A 9 14.14 9.74 -43.42
C ALA A 9 13.38 8.59 -42.75
N LEU A 10 12.81 7.64 -43.53
CA LEU A 10 12.14 6.46 -42.97
C LEU A 10 13.15 5.44 -42.39
N GLY A 11 14.36 5.35 -42.94
CA GLY A 11 15.41 4.45 -42.43
C GLY A 11 15.96 4.85 -41.08
N LEU A 12 15.98 6.15 -40.75
CA LEU A 12 16.48 6.65 -39.47
C LEU A 12 15.52 6.42 -38.32
N PHE A 13 14.21 6.26 -38.59
CA PHE A 13 13.20 6.07 -37.56
C PHE A 13 13.12 4.63 -37.03
N CYS A 14 13.65 3.66 -37.76
CA CYS A 14 13.63 2.24 -37.39
C CYS A 14 14.79 1.82 -36.48
N VAL A 15 15.83 2.65 -36.29
CA VAL A 15 17.02 2.29 -35.47
C VAL A 15 16.90 2.75 -34.01
N SER A 16 15.96 3.63 -33.69
CA SER A 16 15.74 4.11 -32.34
C SER A 16 14.88 3.22 -31.44
N GLY A 17 14.41 2.07 -31.95
CA GLY A 17 13.54 1.15 -31.21
C GLY A 17 14.24 -0.01 -30.50
N MET A 18 15.56 -0.16 -30.63
CA MET A 18 16.27 -1.34 -30.11
C MET A 18 17.26 -1.05 -28.95
N ALA A 19 17.15 0.08 -28.31
CA ALA A 19 18.02 0.44 -27.19
C ALA A 19 17.23 0.60 -25.89
N GLN A 20 16.41 -0.40 -25.54
CA GLN A 20 15.84 -0.51 -24.21
C GLN A 20 15.82 -1.97 -23.76
N GLU A 21 16.97 -2.64 -23.84
CA GLU A 21 17.20 -3.75 -22.93
C GLU A 21 17.47 -3.14 -21.55
N ALA A 22 16.42 -3.20 -20.74
CA ALA A 22 16.49 -2.84 -19.34
C ALA A 22 17.67 -3.56 -18.70
N ASN A 23 18.58 -2.77 -18.16
CA ASN A 23 19.57 -3.21 -17.21
C ASN A 23 18.84 -4.02 -16.12
N LYS A 24 18.82 -5.35 -16.23
CA LYS A 24 18.39 -6.20 -15.13
C LYS A 24 19.43 -6.00 -14.04
N GLU A 25 19.14 -5.10 -13.11
CA GLU A 25 19.88 -5.11 -11.85
C GLU A 25 19.79 -6.54 -11.33
N GLU A 26 20.92 -7.19 -11.18
CA GLU A 26 21.02 -8.48 -10.51
C GLU A 26 20.69 -8.25 -9.03
N GLY A 27 19.39 -8.11 -8.75
CA GLY A 27 18.89 -8.03 -7.39
C GLY A 27 18.96 -9.40 -6.71
N PHE A 28 18.82 -9.40 -5.40
CA PHE A 28 18.73 -10.64 -4.64
C PHE A 28 17.56 -11.49 -5.11
N VAL A 29 17.81 -12.76 -5.40
CA VAL A 29 16.74 -13.72 -5.72
C VAL A 29 16.25 -14.33 -4.41
N PHE A 30 15.00 -14.00 -4.05
CA PHE A 30 14.38 -14.54 -2.85
C PHE A 30 13.53 -15.77 -3.20
N THR A 31 13.70 -16.83 -2.41
CA THR A 31 12.87 -18.02 -2.50
C THR A 31 11.85 -18.00 -1.36
N THR A 32 10.57 -18.07 -1.70
CA THR A 32 9.50 -18.12 -0.69
C THR A 32 9.54 -19.47 0.02
N VAL A 33 9.94 -19.48 1.29
CA VAL A 33 9.96 -20.69 2.13
C VAL A 33 8.56 -21.01 2.65
N LYS A 34 7.81 -19.96 3.03
CA LYS A 34 6.43 -20.07 3.51
C LYS A 34 5.69 -18.79 3.24
N ALA A 35 4.50 -18.87 2.65
CA ALA A 35 3.56 -17.77 2.52
C ALA A 35 2.35 -18.01 3.42
N ASN A 36 2.06 -17.08 4.32
CA ASN A 36 0.81 -17.11 5.08
C ASN A 36 -0.29 -16.42 4.25
N PRO A 37 -1.55 -16.88 4.33
CA PRO A 37 -2.66 -16.19 3.68
C PRO A 37 -2.84 -14.81 4.32
N VAL A 38 -3.07 -13.81 3.50
CA VAL A 38 -3.32 -12.43 3.92
C VAL A 38 -4.51 -11.87 3.15
N THR A 39 -5.23 -10.93 3.75
CA THR A 39 -6.29 -10.18 3.09
C THR A 39 -5.72 -9.12 2.16
N SER A 40 -6.57 -8.48 1.38
CA SER A 40 -6.15 -7.41 0.46
C SER A 40 -5.55 -6.22 1.20
N VAL A 41 -4.53 -5.60 0.60
CA VAL A 41 -3.91 -4.39 1.15
C VAL A 41 -4.88 -3.23 1.06
N LYS A 42 -5.10 -2.54 2.18
CA LYS A 42 -5.97 -1.37 2.27
C LYS A 42 -5.15 -0.08 2.29
N ASN A 43 -5.69 0.97 1.69
CA ASN A 43 -5.04 2.26 1.61
C ASN A 43 -5.57 3.21 2.69
N GLN A 44 -4.75 3.53 3.70
CA GLN A 44 -5.10 4.50 4.74
C GLN A 44 -5.04 5.97 4.27
N ASN A 45 -4.58 6.21 3.01
CA ASN A 45 -4.33 7.55 2.49
C ASN A 45 -3.37 8.36 3.39
N ARG A 46 -3.67 9.62 3.66
CA ARG A 46 -2.84 10.55 4.48
C ARG A 46 -3.24 10.58 5.96
N ALA A 47 -4.09 9.66 6.40
CA ALA A 47 -4.50 9.60 7.79
C ALA A 47 -3.40 9.00 8.67
N GLY A 48 -3.24 9.49 9.91
CA GLY A 48 -2.33 8.93 10.91
C GLY A 48 -2.88 7.68 11.60
N THR A 49 -3.56 6.80 10.86
CA THR A 49 -4.30 5.64 11.37
C THR A 49 -3.63 4.30 11.08
N CYS A 50 -2.33 4.30 10.78
CA CYS A 50 -1.57 3.08 10.47
C CYS A 50 -1.67 2.03 11.58
N TRP A 51 -1.74 2.45 12.85
CA TRP A 51 -1.94 1.58 14.00
C TRP A 51 -3.22 0.74 13.89
N CYS A 52 -4.31 1.33 13.40
CA CYS A 52 -5.60 0.66 13.23
C CYS A 52 -5.54 -0.30 12.04
N TYR A 53 -5.06 0.17 10.89
CA TYR A 53 -4.94 -0.63 9.66
C TYR A 53 -4.04 -1.85 9.84
N SER A 54 -2.89 -1.70 10.50
CA SER A 54 -1.99 -2.82 10.76
C SER A 54 -2.58 -3.85 11.73
N THR A 55 -3.27 -3.39 12.78
CA THR A 55 -3.89 -4.28 13.76
C THR A 55 -5.06 -5.05 13.15
N LEU A 56 -5.94 -4.39 12.41
CA LEU A 56 -7.09 -5.06 11.78
C LEU A 56 -6.63 -6.00 10.66
N GLY A 57 -5.67 -5.60 9.83
CA GLY A 57 -5.10 -6.47 8.81
C GLY A 57 -4.45 -7.73 9.39
N PHE A 58 -3.82 -7.63 10.57
CA PHE A 58 -3.33 -8.80 11.30
C PHE A 58 -4.48 -9.69 11.75
N ILE A 59 -5.53 -9.15 12.36
CA ILE A 59 -6.70 -9.92 12.84
C ILE A 59 -7.41 -10.60 11.66
N GLU A 60 -7.64 -9.90 10.56
CA GLU A 60 -8.25 -10.46 9.36
C GLU A 60 -7.43 -11.63 8.79
N SER A 61 -6.12 -11.46 8.70
CA SER A 61 -5.20 -12.50 8.23
C SER A 61 -5.20 -13.72 9.16
N GLU A 62 -5.29 -13.53 10.48
CA GLU A 62 -5.39 -14.62 11.44
C GLU A 62 -6.74 -15.37 11.34
N LEU A 63 -7.83 -14.65 11.13
CA LEU A 63 -9.14 -15.26 10.90
C LEU A 63 -9.11 -16.14 9.64
N LEU A 64 -8.50 -15.63 8.56
CA LEU A 64 -8.31 -16.37 7.33
C LEU A 64 -7.44 -17.62 7.55
N ARG A 65 -6.30 -17.47 8.25
CA ARG A 65 -5.40 -18.58 8.59
C ARG A 65 -6.09 -19.66 9.43
N MET A 66 -7.00 -19.27 10.33
CA MET A 66 -7.78 -20.19 11.16
C MET A 66 -8.97 -20.84 10.42
N GLY A 67 -9.16 -20.53 9.14
CA GLY A 67 -10.28 -21.05 8.36
C GLY A 67 -11.66 -20.49 8.75
N LYS A 68 -11.69 -19.32 9.39
CA LYS A 68 -12.93 -18.64 9.79
C LYS A 68 -13.61 -17.89 8.64
N GLY A 69 -12.91 -17.73 7.51
CA GLY A 69 -13.36 -16.98 6.35
C GLY A 69 -12.63 -15.67 6.20
N GLU A 70 -12.92 -14.99 5.10
CA GLU A 70 -12.37 -13.66 4.81
C GLU A 70 -13.34 -12.60 5.34
N TYR A 71 -12.80 -11.69 6.13
CA TYR A 71 -13.55 -10.57 6.72
C TYR A 71 -12.91 -9.26 6.30
N ASP A 72 -13.74 -8.26 6.12
CA ASP A 72 -13.36 -6.86 5.90
C ASP A 72 -13.86 -6.03 7.09
N LEU A 73 -12.97 -5.84 8.06
CA LEU A 73 -13.29 -5.11 9.29
C LEU A 73 -13.18 -3.59 9.06
N SER A 74 -14.12 -2.83 9.61
CA SER A 74 -14.15 -1.39 9.41
C SER A 74 -13.14 -0.67 10.31
N GLU A 75 -12.03 -0.20 9.72
CA GLU A 75 -11.03 0.62 10.41
C GLU A 75 -11.63 1.92 10.92
N MET A 76 -12.50 2.54 10.14
CA MET A 76 -13.13 3.81 10.51
C MET A 76 -14.06 3.67 11.71
N TYR A 77 -14.68 2.52 11.91
CA TYR A 77 -15.47 2.26 13.11
C TYR A 77 -14.59 2.27 14.37
N ILE A 78 -13.45 1.59 14.33
CA ILE A 78 -12.48 1.55 15.45
C ILE A 78 -11.88 2.93 15.70
N VAL A 79 -11.46 3.62 14.64
CA VAL A 79 -10.90 4.98 14.73
C VAL A 79 -11.89 5.94 15.35
N HIS A 80 -13.16 5.92 14.90
CA HIS A 80 -14.21 6.77 15.45
C HIS A 80 -14.40 6.56 16.96
N ASN A 81 -14.58 5.31 17.38
CA ASN A 81 -14.78 5.00 18.80
C ASN A 81 -13.55 5.36 19.65
N THR A 82 -12.35 5.10 19.13
CA THR A 82 -11.10 5.48 19.82
C THR A 82 -11.00 7.00 19.98
N TYR A 83 -11.41 7.78 19.00
CA TYR A 83 -11.38 9.24 19.09
C TYR A 83 -12.42 9.78 20.07
N LEU A 84 -13.60 9.19 20.15
CA LEU A 84 -14.59 9.56 21.16
C LEU A 84 -14.05 9.32 22.57
N ASP A 85 -13.44 8.16 22.82
CA ASP A 85 -12.84 7.82 24.12
C ASP A 85 -11.68 8.77 24.48
N ARG A 86 -10.81 9.08 23.50
CA ARG A 86 -9.71 10.04 23.71
C ARG A 86 -10.22 11.45 23.99
N ALA A 87 -11.26 11.90 23.26
CA ALA A 87 -11.86 13.22 23.50
C ALA A 87 -12.46 13.32 24.90
N ASP A 88 -13.21 12.30 25.34
CA ASP A 88 -13.76 12.26 26.71
C ASP A 88 -12.65 12.29 27.77
N LYS A 89 -11.61 11.50 27.58
CA LYS A 89 -10.43 11.50 28.47
C LYS A 89 -9.75 12.88 28.50
N ALA A 90 -9.50 13.49 27.34
CA ALA A 90 -8.86 14.80 27.26
C ALA A 90 -9.65 15.87 27.98
N VAL A 91 -10.98 15.86 27.88
CA VAL A 91 -11.85 16.78 28.64
C VAL A 91 -11.78 16.52 30.13
N ARG A 92 -11.87 15.26 30.57
CA ARG A 92 -11.84 14.89 32.01
C ARG A 92 -10.51 15.17 32.68
N THR A 93 -9.42 15.09 31.92
CA THR A 93 -8.06 15.33 32.44
C THR A 93 -7.55 16.75 32.16
N HIS A 94 -8.42 17.67 31.73
CA HIS A 94 -8.08 19.04 31.40
C HIS A 94 -6.93 19.17 30.39
N GLY A 95 -6.87 18.24 29.41
CA GLY A 95 -5.85 18.23 28.37
C GLY A 95 -4.52 17.54 28.73
N ASP A 96 -4.46 16.86 29.85
CA ASP A 96 -3.26 16.10 30.26
C ASP A 96 -3.00 14.85 29.40
N VAL A 97 -3.99 14.40 28.63
CA VAL A 97 -3.88 13.30 27.69
C VAL A 97 -3.74 13.82 26.26
N SER A 98 -2.74 13.32 25.52
CA SER A 98 -2.54 13.67 24.12
C SER A 98 -3.73 13.27 23.27
N PHE A 99 -4.26 14.22 22.50
CA PHE A 99 -5.30 13.99 21.51
C PHE A 99 -4.70 14.18 20.11
N SER A 100 -4.19 13.08 19.53
CA SER A 100 -3.58 13.08 18.20
C SER A 100 -4.12 11.95 17.33
N GLN A 101 -3.86 12.01 16.02
CA GLN A 101 -4.23 10.92 15.09
C GLN A 101 -3.36 9.67 15.26
N GLY A 102 -2.13 9.83 15.73
CA GLY A 102 -1.25 8.71 16.05
C GLY A 102 -1.75 7.86 17.21
N GLY A 103 -1.36 6.60 17.21
CA GLY A 103 -1.64 5.66 18.30
C GLY A 103 -0.78 5.93 19.52
#